data_dadaff038fe6a153d2be254b040b44c2
#
_entry.id   dadaff038fe6a153d2be254b040b44c2
#
_cell.length_a   1.000
_cell.length_b   1.000
_cell.length_c   1.000
_cell.angle_alpha   90.00
_cell.angle_beta   90.00
_cell.angle_gamma   90.00
#
_symmetry.space_group_name_H-M   'P 1'
#
loop_
_entity.id
_entity.type
_entity.pdbx_description
1 polymer ?
#
loop_
_entity_poly.entity_id
_entity_poly.type
_entity_poly.pdbx_seq_one_letter_code
_entity_poly.pdbx_strand_id
1 'polypeptide(L)'
;HGLMDVPNNREMTRDNVFIMMSSTKPVLGVAAMMMIEEGLVRPSDPVSKWIPEFADMQVAVLADPVEENISPVSVNSNNLPAYRLVPAAREITVHDILTHTSGLASGGLGSAISNQADRRPPANLETTVPKFGGYVLDFQPGSRWQYSAATALDVIARIVEIESGLPFDQFVQQRIFEPLGMSNTWWNVPPEYQDRRVVIVDRDMSRFFDVPDTTYFSGSYGLNSTADDYLRFEQMLVNGGELFGNRLLSPRTIRMMASDQTNGLYQGISRRV
;
A
#
# COMPACT_ATOMS: atom_id res chain seq x y z
N HIS A 1 -9.90 -9.09 -25.05
CA HIS A 1 -9.42 -8.68 -26.38
C HIS A 1 -7.97 -8.23 -26.29
N GLY A 2 -7.18 -8.57 -27.30
CA GLY A 2 -5.74 -8.29 -27.35
C GLY A 2 -4.87 -9.49 -27.00
N LEU A 3 -3.60 -9.21 -26.70
CA LEU A 3 -2.59 -10.24 -26.40
C LEU A 3 -2.20 -10.20 -24.94
N MET A 4 -2.14 -11.36 -24.31
CA MET A 4 -1.57 -11.53 -22.96
C MET A 4 -0.04 -11.61 -22.98
N ASP A 5 0.52 -12.01 -24.12
CA ASP A 5 1.95 -12.17 -24.34
C ASP A 5 2.26 -11.68 -25.77
N VAL A 6 2.69 -10.43 -25.89
CA VAL A 6 2.96 -9.77 -27.17
C VAL A 6 4.14 -10.44 -27.90
N PRO A 7 5.29 -10.73 -27.26
CA PRO A 7 6.40 -11.40 -27.91
C PRO A 7 6.05 -12.75 -28.55
N ASN A 8 5.15 -13.53 -27.94
CA ASN A 8 4.79 -14.86 -28.38
C ASN A 8 3.41 -14.91 -29.08
N ASN A 9 2.80 -13.76 -29.34
CA ASN A 9 1.49 -13.62 -30.02
C ASN A 9 0.37 -14.48 -29.39
N ARG A 10 0.36 -14.57 -28.03
CA ARG A 10 -0.68 -15.32 -27.30
C ARG A 10 -1.87 -14.42 -27.01
N GLU A 11 -3.06 -14.89 -27.35
CA GLU A 11 -4.30 -14.14 -27.15
C GLU A 11 -4.69 -14.02 -25.67
N MET A 12 -5.35 -12.91 -25.33
CA MET A 12 -5.96 -12.67 -24.02
C MET A 12 -7.19 -13.57 -23.84
N THR A 13 -7.27 -14.25 -22.72
CA THR A 13 -8.40 -15.07 -22.30
C THR A 13 -9.03 -14.54 -21.01
N ARG A 14 -10.24 -15.00 -20.67
CA ARG A 14 -10.96 -14.53 -19.47
C ARG A 14 -10.27 -14.90 -18.17
N ASP A 15 -9.53 -16.00 -18.16
CA ASP A 15 -8.85 -16.56 -16.99
C ASP A 15 -7.40 -16.11 -16.85
N ASN A 16 -6.97 -15.11 -17.64
CA ASN A 16 -5.63 -14.54 -17.48
C ASN A 16 -5.45 -13.90 -16.11
N VAL A 17 -4.23 -14.06 -15.60
CA VAL A 17 -3.81 -13.54 -14.30
C VAL A 17 -2.99 -12.27 -14.51
N PHE A 18 -3.42 -11.19 -13.87
CA PHE A 18 -2.79 -9.87 -13.95
C PHE A 18 -2.05 -9.55 -12.67
N ILE A 19 -0.91 -8.90 -12.78
CA ILE A 19 -0.29 -8.23 -11.64
C ILE A 19 -1.11 -7.00 -11.31
N MET A 20 -1.69 -6.96 -10.12
CA MET A 20 -2.66 -5.96 -9.71
C MET A 20 -2.04 -4.62 -9.31
N MET A 21 -0.72 -4.55 -9.18
CA MET A 21 -0.04 -3.31 -8.79
C MET A 21 -0.71 -2.68 -7.55
N SER A 22 -1.00 -1.38 -7.63
CA SER A 22 -1.65 -0.64 -6.54
C SER A 22 -3.11 -1.02 -6.27
N SER A 23 -3.73 -1.85 -7.10
CA SER A 23 -5.02 -2.48 -6.78
C SER A 23 -4.91 -3.50 -5.62
N THR A 24 -3.71 -3.80 -5.15
CA THR A 24 -3.49 -4.48 -3.85
C THR A 24 -3.97 -3.63 -2.66
N LYS A 25 -3.85 -2.30 -2.73
CA LYS A 25 -4.16 -1.37 -1.62
C LYS A 25 -5.62 -1.41 -1.12
N PRO A 26 -6.65 -1.48 -2.00
CA PRO A 26 -8.03 -1.65 -1.53
C PRO A 26 -8.24 -2.92 -0.70
N VAL A 27 -7.56 -4.02 -1.05
CA VAL A 27 -7.62 -5.28 -0.29
C VAL A 27 -7.04 -5.09 1.12
N LEU A 28 -5.88 -4.45 1.22
CA LEU A 28 -5.32 -4.04 2.52
C LEU A 28 -6.29 -3.11 3.27
N GLY A 29 -6.91 -2.14 2.56
CA GLY A 29 -7.88 -1.23 3.15
C GLY A 29 -9.03 -1.99 3.83
N VAL A 30 -9.58 -3.01 3.18
CA VAL A 30 -10.61 -3.89 3.77
C VAL A 30 -10.07 -4.64 4.98
N ALA A 31 -8.87 -5.22 4.91
CA ALA A 31 -8.22 -5.90 6.04
C ALA A 31 -8.05 -4.95 7.26
N ALA A 32 -7.57 -3.74 7.03
CA ALA A 32 -7.43 -2.70 8.07
C ALA A 32 -8.79 -2.34 8.69
N MET A 33 -9.83 -2.19 7.86
CA MET A 33 -11.17 -1.85 8.35
C MET A 33 -11.83 -3.00 9.12
N MET A 34 -11.49 -4.26 8.84
CA MET A 34 -11.89 -5.39 9.68
C MET A 34 -11.28 -5.26 11.08
N MET A 35 -9.98 -4.96 11.19
CA MET A 35 -9.31 -4.74 12.49
C MET A 35 -9.95 -3.58 13.27
N ILE A 36 -10.38 -2.53 12.56
CA ILE A 36 -11.04 -1.37 13.17
C ILE A 36 -12.46 -1.73 13.64
N GLU A 37 -13.25 -2.46 12.85
CA GLU A 37 -14.60 -2.91 13.25
C GLU A 37 -14.55 -3.88 14.44
N GLU A 38 -13.53 -4.71 14.52
CA GLU A 38 -13.29 -5.64 15.62
C GLU A 38 -12.75 -4.93 16.90
N GLY A 39 -12.43 -3.63 16.79
CA GLY A 39 -11.96 -2.82 17.92
C GLY A 39 -10.50 -3.08 18.30
N LEU A 40 -9.75 -3.83 17.50
CA LEU A 40 -8.32 -4.14 17.71
C LEU A 40 -7.42 -2.94 17.40
N VAL A 41 -7.80 -2.17 16.39
CA VAL A 41 -7.06 -1.01 15.90
C VAL A 41 -7.97 0.22 15.89
N ARG A 42 -7.47 1.38 16.34
CA ARG A 42 -8.16 2.67 16.19
C ARG A 42 -7.44 3.52 15.16
N PRO A 43 -8.15 4.26 14.30
CA PRO A 43 -7.51 5.17 13.35
C PRO A 43 -6.56 6.18 14.01
N SER A 44 -6.86 6.60 15.24
CA SER A 44 -6.06 7.56 16.02
C SER A 44 -4.87 6.93 16.75
N ASP A 45 -4.75 5.61 16.78
CA ASP A 45 -3.62 4.97 17.45
C ASP A 45 -2.30 5.32 16.75
N PRO A 46 -1.22 5.66 17.48
CA PRO A 46 0.08 5.85 16.89
C PRO A 46 0.64 4.50 16.40
N VAL A 47 1.36 4.53 15.29
CA VAL A 47 2.01 3.33 14.73
C VAL A 47 3.01 2.72 15.72
N SER A 48 3.67 3.55 16.52
CA SER A 48 4.63 3.13 17.55
C SER A 48 4.05 2.19 18.62
N LYS A 49 2.73 2.14 18.77
CA LYS A 49 2.05 1.19 19.65
C LYS A 49 2.39 -0.27 19.29
N TRP A 50 2.60 -0.57 18.02
CA TRP A 50 2.94 -1.90 17.49
C TRP A 50 4.38 -2.00 17.01
N ILE A 51 4.93 -0.88 16.53
CA ILE A 51 6.26 -0.81 15.89
C ILE A 51 7.00 0.36 16.52
N PRO A 52 7.68 0.15 17.68
CA PRO A 52 8.29 1.22 18.48
C PRO A 52 9.28 2.11 17.73
N GLU A 53 9.88 1.61 16.65
CA GLU A 53 10.82 2.34 15.81
C GLU A 53 10.20 3.61 15.16
N PHE A 54 8.86 3.72 15.16
CA PHE A 54 8.15 4.89 14.62
C PHE A 54 7.94 6.04 15.63
N ALA A 55 8.37 5.90 16.89
CA ALA A 55 8.10 6.90 17.93
C ALA A 55 8.79 8.26 17.68
N ASP A 56 10.05 8.25 17.22
CA ASP A 56 10.91 9.45 17.17
C ASP A 56 11.32 9.81 15.73
N MET A 57 10.38 9.80 14.79
CA MET A 57 10.66 10.08 13.39
C MET A 57 11.06 11.54 13.14
N GLN A 58 11.89 11.75 12.13
CA GLN A 58 12.37 13.06 11.70
C GLN A 58 11.70 13.46 10.38
N VAL A 59 11.58 14.75 10.14
CA VAL A 59 11.07 15.34 8.90
C VAL A 59 12.17 16.12 8.22
N ALA A 60 12.37 15.94 6.91
CA ALA A 60 13.28 16.77 6.13
C ALA A 60 12.59 18.08 5.73
N VAL A 61 13.24 19.20 6.04
CA VAL A 61 12.78 20.53 5.64
C VAL A 61 13.93 21.27 4.94
N LEU A 62 13.61 22.11 3.95
CA LEU A 62 14.61 22.95 3.28
C LEU A 62 15.30 23.86 4.28
N ALA A 63 16.61 24.07 4.12
CA ALA A 63 17.36 24.94 4.99
C ALA A 63 16.97 26.41 4.79
N ASP A 64 16.65 26.80 3.54
CA ASP A 64 16.16 28.13 3.20
C ASP A 64 14.68 28.08 2.76
N PRO A 65 13.76 28.74 3.52
CA PRO A 65 12.34 28.76 3.22
C PRO A 65 11.99 29.49 1.90
N VAL A 66 12.88 30.31 1.35
CA VAL A 66 12.63 31.04 0.08
C VAL A 66 12.60 30.09 -1.12
N GLU A 67 13.19 28.90 -1.00
CA GLU A 67 13.16 27.85 -2.02
C GLU A 67 11.83 27.04 -2.03
N GLU A 68 10.89 27.32 -1.17
CA GLU A 68 9.60 26.61 -1.08
C GLU A 68 8.72 26.74 -2.35
N ASN A 69 9.05 27.70 -3.25
CA ASN A 69 8.41 27.84 -4.56
C ASN A 69 9.02 26.96 -5.68
N ILE A 70 10.02 26.17 -5.37
CA ILE A 70 10.44 25.12 -6.28
C ILE A 70 9.32 24.05 -6.24
N SER A 71 8.55 23.98 -7.34
CA SER A 71 7.71 22.83 -7.67
C SER A 71 8.44 21.57 -7.18
N PRO A 72 7.78 20.51 -6.67
CA PRO A 72 8.44 19.27 -6.31
C PRO A 72 9.06 18.66 -7.58
N VAL A 73 10.11 19.33 -8.05
CA VAL A 73 11.08 18.80 -9.00
C VAL A 73 11.55 17.55 -8.33
N SER A 74 11.54 16.46 -9.03
CA SER A 74 12.03 15.16 -8.61
C SER A 74 13.35 15.30 -7.86
N VAL A 75 13.25 15.47 -6.54
CA VAL A 75 14.42 15.47 -5.67
C VAL A 75 14.97 14.06 -5.76
N ASN A 76 16.15 13.92 -6.31
CA ASN A 76 16.83 12.63 -6.35
C ASN A 76 18.07 12.67 -5.46
N SER A 77 18.54 11.52 -5.05
CA SER A 77 19.70 11.39 -4.15
C SER A 77 21.00 12.03 -4.69
N ASN A 78 21.07 12.34 -5.99
CA ASN A 78 22.24 12.92 -6.63
C ASN A 78 22.23 14.45 -6.65
N ASN A 79 21.10 15.09 -6.34
CA ASN A 79 20.95 16.55 -6.36
C ASN A 79 20.03 17.00 -5.22
N LEU A 80 20.53 16.88 -3.99
CA LEU A 80 19.79 17.28 -2.80
C LEU A 80 20.00 18.79 -2.55
N PRO A 81 18.92 19.57 -2.34
CA PRO A 81 19.02 20.94 -1.85
C PRO A 81 19.57 20.94 -0.42
N ALA A 82 20.03 22.10 0.07
CA ALA A 82 20.40 22.24 1.48
C ALA A 82 19.17 21.97 2.38
N TYR A 83 19.31 21.08 3.34
CA TYR A 83 18.20 20.67 4.22
C TYR A 83 18.65 20.56 5.68
N ARG A 84 17.70 20.52 6.56
CA ARG A 84 17.85 20.14 7.96
C ARG A 84 16.78 19.14 8.36
N LEU A 85 17.07 18.33 9.37
CA LEU A 85 16.12 17.44 9.98
C LEU A 85 15.50 18.11 11.21
N VAL A 86 14.20 17.98 11.37
CA VAL A 86 13.45 18.44 12.53
C VAL A 86 12.61 17.28 13.06
N PRO A 87 12.34 17.21 14.37
CA PRO A 87 11.43 16.20 14.89
C PRO A 87 10.05 16.28 14.21
N ALA A 88 9.39 15.15 14.03
CA ALA A 88 7.97 15.12 13.70
C ALA A 88 7.18 15.82 14.83
N ALA A 89 6.22 16.68 14.46
CA ALA A 89 5.41 17.41 15.43
C ALA A 89 4.50 16.50 16.27
N ARG A 90 4.23 15.32 15.76
CA ARG A 90 3.54 14.21 16.44
C ARG A 90 3.91 12.89 15.77
N GLU A 91 3.59 11.81 16.42
CA GLU A 91 3.71 10.48 15.82
C GLU A 91 2.74 10.28 14.63
N ILE A 92 3.12 9.40 13.72
CA ILE A 92 2.26 8.93 12.64
C ILE A 92 1.16 8.04 13.22
N THR A 93 -0.07 8.27 12.83
CA THR A 93 -1.22 7.43 13.20
C THR A 93 -1.60 6.45 12.09
N VAL A 94 -2.38 5.44 12.43
CA VAL A 94 -3.00 4.52 11.45
C VAL A 94 -3.80 5.31 10.39
N HIS A 95 -4.54 6.34 10.81
CA HIS A 95 -5.28 7.23 9.92
C HIS A 95 -4.35 7.91 8.91
N ASP A 96 -3.21 8.46 9.34
CA ASP A 96 -2.27 9.14 8.45
C ASP A 96 -1.73 8.20 7.36
N ILE A 97 -1.47 6.94 7.72
CA ILE A 97 -1.04 5.92 6.76
C ILE A 97 -2.15 5.62 5.75
N LEU A 98 -3.36 5.31 6.21
CA LEU A 98 -4.49 4.92 5.36
C LEU A 98 -4.94 6.05 4.42
N THR A 99 -4.72 7.32 4.81
CA THR A 99 -5.12 8.49 4.02
C THR A 99 -3.98 9.10 3.20
N HIS A 100 -2.77 8.51 3.22
CA HIS A 100 -1.58 9.07 2.57
C HIS A 100 -1.19 10.48 3.07
N THR A 101 -1.41 10.75 4.36
CA THR A 101 -1.04 12.01 5.02
C THR A 101 0.11 11.87 6.00
N SER A 102 0.76 10.70 6.02
CA SER A 102 1.86 10.40 6.96
C SER A 102 3.20 11.08 6.63
N GLY A 103 3.44 11.40 5.36
CA GLY A 103 4.76 11.85 4.88
C GLY A 103 5.78 10.72 4.70
N LEU A 104 5.42 9.46 4.98
CA LEU A 104 6.31 8.32 4.86
C LEU A 104 6.47 7.88 3.41
N ALA A 105 7.70 7.97 2.87
CA ALA A 105 8.08 7.52 1.53
C ALA A 105 7.10 7.99 0.43
N SER A 106 6.83 9.30 0.41
CA SER A 106 5.88 9.94 -0.51
C SER A 106 6.55 10.59 -1.72
N GLY A 107 7.86 10.36 -1.92
CA GLY A 107 8.62 10.84 -3.09
C GLY A 107 9.18 12.26 -2.95
N GLY A 108 9.23 12.80 -1.73
CA GLY A 108 9.84 14.10 -1.43
C GLY A 108 11.29 14.01 -0.95
N LEU A 109 11.73 15.05 -0.24
CA LEU A 109 13.10 15.19 0.25
C LEU A 109 13.48 14.08 1.25
N GLY A 110 12.59 13.75 2.18
CA GLY A 110 12.81 12.65 3.14
C GLY A 110 13.00 11.32 2.45
N SER A 111 12.19 11.04 1.43
CA SER A 111 12.32 9.84 0.58
C SER A 111 13.65 9.77 -0.14
N ALA A 112 14.15 10.91 -0.64
CA ALA A 112 15.40 10.99 -1.41
C ALA A 112 16.65 10.74 -0.53
N ILE A 113 16.59 11.04 0.76
CA ILE A 113 17.70 10.84 1.71
C ILE A 113 17.60 9.53 2.50
N SER A 114 16.46 8.83 2.43
CA SER A 114 16.25 7.56 3.14
C SER A 114 16.74 6.38 2.30
N ASN A 115 17.51 5.48 2.93
CA ASN A 115 17.93 4.24 2.29
C ASN A 115 16.75 3.27 2.21
N GLN A 116 16.37 2.88 1.00
CA GLN A 116 15.26 1.93 0.79
C GLN A 116 15.64 0.52 1.30
N ALA A 117 14.78 -0.06 2.10
CA ALA A 117 14.96 -1.43 2.57
C ALA A 117 14.77 -2.44 1.42
N ASP A 118 15.61 -3.45 1.38
CA ASP A 118 15.45 -4.58 0.45
C ASP A 118 14.23 -5.43 0.86
N ARG A 119 13.39 -5.77 -0.11
CA ARG A 119 12.17 -6.57 0.06
C ARG A 119 12.22 -7.90 -0.66
N ARG A 120 13.38 -8.24 -1.24
CA ARG A 120 13.56 -9.54 -1.88
C ARG A 120 13.72 -10.64 -0.84
N PRO A 121 13.35 -11.88 -1.15
CA PRO A 121 13.53 -13.01 -0.23
C PRO A 121 14.96 -13.05 0.34
N PRO A 122 15.13 -13.33 1.63
CA PRO A 122 14.14 -13.78 2.61
C PRO A 122 13.42 -12.67 3.41
N ALA A 123 13.40 -11.41 2.91
CA ALA A 123 12.72 -10.31 3.59
C ALA A 123 11.22 -10.60 3.73
N ASN A 124 10.63 -10.19 4.84
CA ASN A 124 9.20 -10.23 5.12
C ASN A 124 8.77 -8.93 5.82
N LEU A 125 7.47 -8.76 6.10
CA LEU A 125 6.96 -7.55 6.76
C LEU A 125 7.55 -7.39 8.17
N GLU A 126 7.69 -8.48 8.92
CA GLU A 126 8.22 -8.45 10.29
C GLU A 126 9.65 -7.91 10.35
N THR A 127 10.52 -8.35 9.45
CA THR A 127 11.94 -7.96 9.45
C THR A 127 12.22 -6.65 8.74
N THR A 128 11.27 -6.17 7.92
CA THR A 128 11.49 -5.02 7.03
C THR A 128 10.78 -3.77 7.51
N VAL A 129 9.51 -3.87 7.96
CA VAL A 129 8.71 -2.70 8.32
C VAL A 129 9.31 -1.90 9.50
N PRO A 130 9.90 -2.51 10.55
CA PRO A 130 10.58 -1.74 11.59
C PRO A 130 11.68 -0.80 11.05
N LYS A 131 12.38 -1.18 9.98
CA LYS A 131 13.41 -0.34 9.34
C LYS A 131 12.85 0.97 8.77
N PHE A 132 11.56 1.03 8.45
CA PHE A 132 10.90 2.24 7.97
C PHE A 132 10.79 3.32 9.04
N GLY A 133 10.84 2.96 10.33
CA GLY A 133 10.95 3.90 11.45
C GLY A 133 12.23 4.76 11.40
N GLY A 134 13.29 4.26 10.75
CA GLY A 134 14.51 5.01 10.46
C GLY A 134 14.44 5.90 9.21
N TYR A 135 13.33 5.91 8.48
CA TYR A 135 13.17 6.79 7.31
C TYR A 135 12.85 8.21 7.76
N VAL A 136 13.26 9.16 6.95
CA VAL A 136 12.91 10.57 7.14
C VAL A 136 11.61 10.87 6.41
N LEU A 137 10.70 11.58 7.07
CA LEU A 137 9.42 11.96 6.49
C LEU A 137 9.60 13.11 5.49
N ASP A 138 8.76 13.11 4.46
CA ASP A 138 8.74 14.16 3.42
C ASP A 138 8.03 15.44 3.88
N PHE A 139 7.17 15.33 4.89
CA PHE A 139 6.43 16.45 5.51
C PHE A 139 5.87 16.03 6.87
N GLN A 140 5.42 17.02 7.66
CA GLN A 140 4.82 16.77 8.98
C GLN A 140 3.55 15.92 8.86
N PRO A 141 3.36 14.88 9.70
CA PRO A 141 2.18 14.03 9.68
C PRO A 141 0.87 14.85 9.76
N GLY A 142 -0.04 14.60 8.82
CA GLY A 142 -1.33 15.28 8.72
C GLY A 142 -1.31 16.66 8.07
N SER A 143 -0.15 17.17 7.62
CA SER A 143 -0.04 18.51 7.03
C SER A 143 -0.27 18.56 5.52
N ARG A 144 -0.14 17.44 4.84
CA ARG A 144 -0.22 17.33 3.37
C ARG A 144 -0.73 15.95 2.98
N TRP A 145 -1.38 15.88 1.82
CA TRP A 145 -1.64 14.62 1.14
C TRP A 145 -0.57 14.38 0.06
N GLN A 146 0.04 13.21 0.07
CA GLN A 146 0.91 12.76 -1.01
C GLN A 146 0.99 11.25 -1.04
N TYR A 147 0.79 10.68 -2.23
CA TYR A 147 0.72 9.25 -2.43
C TYR A 147 2.03 8.54 -2.10
N SER A 148 2.00 7.63 -1.13
CA SER A 148 3.09 6.69 -0.87
C SER A 148 2.87 5.42 -1.70
N ALA A 149 3.66 5.23 -2.72
CA ALA A 149 3.40 4.21 -3.74
C ALA A 149 3.60 2.77 -3.22
N ALA A 150 4.63 2.52 -2.41
CA ALA A 150 5.11 1.18 -2.14
C ALA A 150 5.53 0.91 -0.67
N THR A 151 5.37 1.84 0.26
CA THR A 151 5.97 1.70 1.61
C THR A 151 4.97 1.90 2.74
N ALA A 152 4.26 3.03 2.77
CA ALA A 152 3.47 3.40 3.95
C ALA A 152 2.41 2.34 4.30
N LEU A 153 1.70 1.81 3.33
CA LEU A 153 0.64 0.83 3.59
C LEU A 153 1.17 -0.54 4.05
N ASP A 154 2.44 -0.87 3.83
CA ASP A 154 3.04 -2.09 4.37
C ASP A 154 3.11 -2.05 5.91
N VAL A 155 3.16 -0.84 6.49
CA VAL A 155 3.04 -0.66 7.95
C VAL A 155 1.70 -1.18 8.47
N ILE A 156 0.62 -0.90 7.76
CA ILE A 156 -0.72 -1.41 8.12
C ILE A 156 -0.79 -2.93 7.93
N ALA A 157 -0.20 -3.47 6.86
CA ALA A 157 -0.14 -4.91 6.66
C ALA A 157 0.57 -5.60 7.85
N ARG A 158 1.67 -5.01 8.35
CA ARG A 158 2.37 -5.51 9.56
C ARG A 158 1.51 -5.40 10.82
N ILE A 159 0.75 -4.32 10.99
CA ILE A 159 -0.18 -4.19 12.12
C ILE A 159 -1.25 -5.29 12.07
N VAL A 160 -1.78 -5.60 10.87
CA VAL A 160 -2.73 -6.71 10.69
C VAL A 160 -2.09 -8.04 11.10
N GLU A 161 -0.82 -8.31 10.73
CA GLU A 161 -0.11 -9.52 11.17
C GLU A 161 0.01 -9.61 12.70
N ILE A 162 0.37 -8.50 13.35
CA ILE A 162 0.56 -8.45 14.81
C ILE A 162 -0.76 -8.72 15.53
N GLU A 163 -1.85 -8.06 15.13
CA GLU A 163 -3.15 -8.17 15.80
C GLU A 163 -3.85 -9.50 15.50
N SER A 164 -3.69 -10.04 14.29
CA SER A 164 -4.33 -11.31 13.92
C SER A 164 -3.53 -12.55 14.31
N GLY A 165 -2.22 -12.41 14.53
CA GLY A 165 -1.29 -13.53 14.72
C GLY A 165 -1.05 -14.36 13.45
N LEU A 166 -1.49 -13.90 12.29
CA LEU A 166 -1.34 -14.58 11.00
C LEU A 166 -0.42 -13.77 10.06
N PRO A 167 0.38 -14.40 9.19
CA PRO A 167 0.98 -13.74 8.05
C PRO A 167 -0.08 -13.01 7.21
N PHE A 168 0.27 -11.86 6.63
CA PHE A 168 -0.71 -10.99 5.96
C PHE A 168 -1.42 -11.70 4.79
N ASP A 169 -0.70 -12.48 4.00
CA ASP A 169 -1.28 -13.26 2.91
C ASP A 169 -2.30 -14.29 3.42
N GLN A 170 -2.01 -14.96 4.53
CA GLN A 170 -2.93 -15.93 5.14
C GLN A 170 -4.17 -15.25 5.73
N PHE A 171 -3.99 -14.09 6.39
CA PHE A 171 -5.13 -13.31 6.87
C PHE A 171 -6.07 -12.93 5.74
N VAL A 172 -5.53 -12.36 4.66
CA VAL A 172 -6.33 -11.93 3.51
C VAL A 172 -6.98 -13.12 2.81
N GLN A 173 -6.25 -14.24 2.68
CA GLN A 173 -6.79 -15.47 2.09
C GLN A 173 -8.03 -15.95 2.87
N GLN A 174 -7.92 -16.11 4.18
CA GLN A 174 -8.98 -16.67 5.02
C GLN A 174 -10.16 -15.70 5.20
N ARG A 175 -9.88 -14.40 5.34
CA ARG A 175 -10.88 -13.41 5.74
C ARG A 175 -11.52 -12.65 4.57
N ILE A 176 -10.88 -12.64 3.40
CA ILE A 176 -11.35 -11.90 2.23
C ILE A 176 -11.55 -12.83 1.02
N PHE A 177 -10.49 -13.54 0.59
CA PHE A 177 -10.54 -14.27 -0.68
C PHE A 177 -11.44 -15.50 -0.63
N GLU A 178 -11.30 -16.33 0.39
CA GLU A 178 -12.14 -17.53 0.54
C GLU A 178 -13.64 -17.20 0.67
N PRO A 179 -14.06 -16.25 1.53
CA PRO A 179 -15.47 -15.88 1.64
C PRO A 179 -16.06 -15.31 0.33
N LEU A 180 -15.23 -14.67 -0.50
CA LEU A 180 -15.65 -14.11 -1.80
C LEU A 180 -15.49 -15.10 -2.96
N GLY A 181 -14.91 -16.29 -2.73
CA GLY A 181 -14.63 -17.28 -3.76
C GLY A 181 -13.57 -16.84 -4.77
N MET A 182 -12.58 -16.03 -4.33
CA MET A 182 -11.47 -15.51 -5.15
C MET A 182 -10.34 -16.54 -5.21
N SER A 183 -10.56 -17.65 -5.88
CA SER A 183 -9.63 -18.80 -5.90
C SER A 183 -8.41 -18.62 -6.82
N ASN A 184 -8.38 -17.55 -7.61
CA ASN A 184 -7.28 -17.23 -8.53
C ASN A 184 -6.62 -15.88 -8.16
N THR A 185 -6.38 -15.68 -6.86
CA THR A 185 -5.82 -14.43 -6.33
C THR A 185 -4.71 -14.76 -5.31
N TRP A 186 -3.47 -14.34 -5.58
CA TRP A 186 -2.28 -14.71 -4.80
C TRP A 186 -1.20 -13.62 -4.87
N TRP A 187 -0.24 -13.64 -3.95
CA TRP A 187 1.06 -13.00 -4.15
C TRP A 187 1.97 -13.90 -4.98
N ASN A 188 2.08 -15.19 -4.64
CA ASN A 188 2.82 -16.17 -5.41
C ASN A 188 1.85 -17.00 -6.24
N VAL A 189 1.85 -16.79 -7.55
CA VAL A 189 1.00 -17.56 -8.46
C VAL A 189 1.48 -19.01 -8.47
N PRO A 190 0.60 -20.02 -8.22
CA PRO A 190 0.98 -21.41 -8.24
C PRO A 190 1.59 -21.84 -9.59
N PRO A 191 2.52 -22.82 -9.59
CA PRO A 191 3.21 -23.26 -10.80
C PRO A 191 2.28 -23.66 -11.96
N GLU A 192 1.14 -24.29 -11.64
CA GLU A 192 0.12 -24.74 -12.60
C GLU A 192 -0.64 -23.61 -13.30
N TYR A 193 -0.52 -22.37 -12.78
CA TYR A 193 -1.19 -21.18 -13.35
C TYR A 193 -0.21 -20.15 -13.92
N GLN A 194 1.10 -20.42 -13.92
CA GLN A 194 2.12 -19.51 -14.43
C GLN A 194 1.94 -19.18 -15.91
N ASP A 195 1.46 -20.13 -16.71
CA ASP A 195 1.20 -19.94 -18.13
C ASP A 195 0.02 -19.00 -18.43
N ARG A 196 -0.84 -18.72 -17.42
CA ARG A 196 -1.97 -17.79 -17.52
C ARG A 196 -1.59 -16.33 -17.20
N ARG A 197 -0.37 -16.09 -16.72
CA ARG A 197 0.08 -14.74 -16.34
C ARG A 197 0.27 -13.87 -17.57
N VAL A 198 -0.25 -12.65 -17.50
CA VAL A 198 -0.02 -11.62 -18.52
C VAL A 198 1.44 -11.17 -18.44
N VAL A 199 2.11 -11.15 -19.59
CA VAL A 199 3.52 -10.76 -19.69
C VAL A 199 3.64 -9.24 -19.66
N ILE A 200 4.41 -8.73 -18.70
CA ILE A 200 4.78 -7.32 -18.64
C ILE A 200 5.87 -7.06 -19.68
N VAL A 201 5.56 -6.24 -20.67
CA VAL A 201 6.50 -5.92 -21.76
C VAL A 201 7.62 -4.99 -21.29
N ASP A 202 7.34 -4.08 -20.35
CA ASP A 202 8.35 -3.22 -19.74
C ASP A 202 9.22 -4.02 -18.77
N ARG A 203 10.50 -4.13 -19.10
CA ARG A 203 11.47 -4.95 -18.32
C ARG A 203 11.75 -4.40 -16.93
N ASP A 204 11.74 -3.10 -16.75
CA ASP A 204 12.02 -2.49 -15.44
C ASP A 204 10.82 -2.68 -14.51
N MET A 205 9.60 -2.50 -15.03
CA MET A 205 8.37 -2.83 -14.32
C MET A 205 8.29 -4.33 -13.98
N SER A 206 8.64 -5.21 -14.92
CA SER A 206 8.66 -6.65 -14.66
C SER A 206 9.61 -7.00 -13.51
N ARG A 207 10.84 -6.52 -13.51
CA ARG A 207 11.82 -6.80 -12.44
C ARG A 207 11.38 -6.31 -11.06
N PHE A 208 10.62 -5.22 -11.00
CA PHE A 208 10.14 -4.67 -9.74
C PHE A 208 8.95 -5.45 -9.16
N PHE A 209 8.02 -5.88 -10.01
CA PHE A 209 6.76 -6.47 -9.57
C PHE A 209 6.72 -8.00 -9.69
N ASP A 210 7.58 -8.59 -10.50
CA ASP A 210 7.63 -10.03 -10.73
C ASP A 210 8.76 -10.68 -9.92
N VAL A 211 8.55 -10.73 -8.61
CA VAL A 211 9.48 -11.37 -7.67
C VAL A 211 8.96 -12.78 -7.39
N PRO A 212 9.58 -13.82 -7.97
CA PRO A 212 9.16 -15.20 -7.71
C PRO A 212 9.41 -15.57 -6.25
N ASP A 213 8.56 -16.42 -5.71
CA ASP A 213 8.65 -16.97 -4.35
C ASP A 213 8.84 -15.89 -3.28
N THR A 214 8.11 -14.77 -3.43
CA THR A 214 8.20 -13.67 -2.48
C THR A 214 7.78 -14.14 -1.08
N THR A 215 8.56 -13.70 -0.09
CA THR A 215 8.24 -13.82 1.34
C THR A 215 7.76 -12.48 1.92
N TYR A 216 7.73 -11.44 1.08
CA TYR A 216 7.29 -10.10 1.42
C TYR A 216 5.89 -9.83 0.83
N PHE A 217 4.84 -10.09 1.61
CA PHE A 217 3.46 -9.92 1.19
C PHE A 217 3.01 -8.47 1.39
N SER A 218 3.43 -7.61 0.45
CA SER A 218 3.17 -6.16 0.55
C SER A 218 1.68 -5.84 0.53
N GLY A 219 1.24 -4.96 1.43
CA GLY A 219 -0.09 -4.35 1.37
C GLY A 219 -0.22 -3.27 0.30
N SER A 220 0.90 -2.86 -0.28
CA SER A 220 0.98 -1.78 -1.27
C SER A 220 0.91 -2.27 -2.72
N TYR A 221 1.41 -3.48 -3.01
CA TYR A 221 1.53 -4.06 -4.37
C TYR A 221 1.81 -5.57 -4.31
N GLY A 222 1.89 -6.20 -5.48
CA GLY A 222 2.37 -7.59 -5.63
C GLY A 222 1.27 -8.65 -5.71
N LEU A 223 0.02 -8.29 -5.46
CA LEU A 223 -1.11 -9.21 -5.65
C LEU A 223 -1.25 -9.54 -7.15
N ASN A 224 -1.55 -10.79 -7.45
CA ASN A 224 -1.92 -11.29 -8.76
C ASN A 224 -3.37 -11.77 -8.70
N SER A 225 -4.18 -11.43 -9.70
CA SER A 225 -5.60 -11.82 -9.72
C SER A 225 -6.15 -11.94 -11.14
N THR A 226 -7.27 -12.63 -11.29
CA THR A 226 -8.07 -12.58 -12.50
C THR A 226 -9.07 -11.43 -12.42
N ALA A 227 -9.58 -11.00 -13.59
CA ALA A 227 -10.65 -9.99 -13.64
C ALA A 227 -11.92 -10.45 -12.91
N ASP A 228 -12.28 -11.74 -13.03
CA ASP A 228 -13.47 -12.31 -12.37
C ASP A 228 -13.36 -12.28 -10.84
N ASP A 229 -12.19 -12.63 -10.28
CA ASP A 229 -11.99 -12.61 -8.84
C ASP A 229 -12.00 -11.18 -8.30
N TYR A 230 -11.28 -10.27 -8.97
CA TYR A 230 -11.22 -8.89 -8.52
C TYR A 230 -12.58 -8.18 -8.64
N LEU A 231 -13.38 -8.53 -9.65
CA LEU A 231 -14.77 -8.05 -9.77
C LEU A 231 -15.65 -8.48 -8.59
N ARG A 232 -15.45 -9.69 -8.03
CA ARG A 232 -16.15 -10.12 -6.81
C ARG A 232 -15.80 -9.24 -5.62
N PHE A 233 -14.53 -8.90 -5.48
CA PHE A 233 -14.08 -7.97 -4.44
C PHE A 233 -14.72 -6.58 -4.59
N GLU A 234 -14.72 -6.02 -5.79
CA GLU A 234 -15.38 -4.74 -6.07
C GLU A 234 -16.90 -4.80 -5.85
N GLN A 235 -17.55 -5.89 -6.27
CA GLN A 235 -18.97 -6.09 -6.07
C GLN A 235 -19.34 -6.17 -4.56
N MET A 236 -18.51 -6.79 -3.75
CA MET A 236 -18.66 -6.79 -2.28
C MET A 236 -18.66 -5.35 -1.74
N LEU A 237 -17.75 -4.50 -2.20
CA LEU A 237 -17.70 -3.09 -1.78
C LEU A 237 -18.97 -2.33 -2.22
N VAL A 238 -19.40 -2.48 -3.49
CA VAL A 238 -20.60 -1.84 -4.05
C VAL A 238 -21.86 -2.28 -3.30
N ASN A 239 -21.93 -3.54 -2.89
CA ASN A 239 -23.05 -4.09 -2.12
C ASN A 239 -23.04 -3.70 -0.63
N GLY A 240 -22.15 -2.79 -0.21
CA GLY A 240 -22.09 -2.34 1.19
C GLY A 240 -21.45 -3.35 2.12
N GLY A 241 -20.45 -4.07 1.64
CA GLY A 241 -19.59 -4.96 2.43
C GLY A 241 -20.02 -6.43 2.45
N GLU A 242 -20.86 -6.86 1.50
CA GLU A 242 -21.39 -8.24 1.47
C GLU A 242 -21.42 -8.80 0.05
N LEU A 243 -21.08 -10.08 -0.10
CA LEU A 243 -21.27 -10.82 -1.35
C LEU A 243 -21.54 -12.31 -1.03
N PHE A 244 -22.44 -12.95 -1.76
CA PHE A 244 -22.81 -14.36 -1.61
C PHE A 244 -23.27 -14.74 -0.19
N GLY A 245 -23.86 -13.79 0.55
CA GLY A 245 -24.27 -14.00 1.95
C GLY A 245 -23.13 -13.85 2.97
N ASN A 246 -21.90 -13.61 2.52
CA ASN A 246 -20.75 -13.35 3.38
C ASN A 246 -20.56 -11.85 3.58
N ARG A 247 -20.74 -11.37 4.82
CA ARG A 247 -20.50 -9.98 5.19
C ARG A 247 -19.08 -9.82 5.73
N LEU A 248 -18.27 -9.04 5.00
CA LEU A 248 -16.90 -8.72 5.38
C LEU A 248 -16.81 -7.44 6.20
N LEU A 249 -17.61 -6.42 5.84
CA LEU A 249 -17.66 -5.13 6.53
C LEU A 249 -19.10 -4.66 6.67
N SER A 250 -19.34 -3.79 7.64
CA SER A 250 -20.64 -3.14 7.78
C SER A 250 -20.86 -2.09 6.69
N PRO A 251 -22.14 -1.78 6.30
CA PRO A 251 -22.42 -0.70 5.37
C PRO A 251 -21.95 0.68 5.88
N ARG A 252 -21.83 0.85 7.19
CA ARG A 252 -21.30 2.08 7.80
C ARG A 252 -19.82 2.23 7.49
N THR A 253 -19.04 1.17 7.63
CA THR A 253 -17.61 1.17 7.34
C THR A 253 -17.35 1.42 5.86
N ILE A 254 -18.11 0.79 4.96
CA ILE A 254 -18.01 1.06 3.52
C ILE A 254 -18.27 2.55 3.22
N ARG A 255 -19.30 3.15 3.82
CA ARG A 255 -19.56 4.60 3.64
C ARG A 255 -18.42 5.47 4.19
N MET A 256 -17.81 5.08 5.30
CA MET A 256 -16.66 5.79 5.86
C MET A 256 -15.46 5.71 4.90
N MET A 257 -15.15 4.53 4.35
CA MET A 257 -14.09 4.34 3.35
C MET A 257 -14.33 5.19 2.10
N ALA A 258 -15.58 5.37 1.68
CA ALA A 258 -15.96 6.12 0.48
C ALA A 258 -16.09 7.64 0.72
N SER A 259 -15.86 8.13 1.93
CA SER A 259 -15.94 9.56 2.27
C SER A 259 -14.55 10.20 2.39
N ASP A 260 -14.49 11.54 2.22
CA ASP A 260 -13.23 12.27 2.42
C ASP A 260 -12.78 12.18 3.88
N GLN A 261 -11.68 11.49 4.10
CA GLN A 261 -11.01 11.34 5.39
C GLN A 261 -9.76 12.25 5.52
N THR A 262 -9.50 13.10 4.50
CA THR A 262 -8.32 13.95 4.44
C THR A 262 -8.56 15.39 4.89
N ASN A 263 -9.77 15.72 5.33
CA ASN A 263 -10.19 17.11 5.64
C ASN A 263 -9.92 18.09 4.49
N GLY A 264 -10.12 17.64 3.26
CA GLY A 264 -9.95 18.45 2.06
C GLY A 264 -8.51 18.59 1.56
N LEU A 265 -7.52 17.95 2.19
CA LEU A 265 -6.13 17.98 1.71
C LEU A 265 -6.01 17.38 0.30
N TYR A 266 -6.77 16.33 -0.01
CA TYR A 266 -6.77 15.72 -1.34
C TYR A 266 -7.38 16.63 -2.42
N GLN A 267 -8.43 17.40 -2.11
CA GLN A 267 -9.11 18.27 -3.07
C GLN A 267 -8.23 19.41 -3.59
N GLY A 268 -7.18 19.80 -2.85
CA GLY A 268 -6.22 20.81 -3.28
C GLY A 268 -5.40 20.41 -4.51
N ILE A 269 -5.32 19.11 -4.83
CA ILE A 269 -4.58 18.57 -5.96
C ILE A 269 -5.42 18.58 -7.24
N SER A 270 -6.72 18.29 -7.15
CA SER A 270 -7.64 18.24 -8.30
C SER A 270 -7.92 19.59 -8.95
N ARG A 271 -7.56 20.72 -8.29
CA ARG A 271 -7.72 22.08 -8.83
C ARG A 271 -6.51 22.59 -9.63
N ARG A 272 -5.47 21.76 -9.80
CA ARG A 272 -4.22 22.13 -10.50
C ARG A 272 -3.99 21.33 -11.81
N VAL A 273 -5.02 20.62 -12.30
CA VAL A 273 -5.01 19.94 -13.60
C VAL A 273 -5.78 20.75 -14.61
#